data_b936151bdf251d3fcec7baf18318d540
#
_entry.id   b936151bdf251d3fcec7baf18318d540
#
_cell.length_a   1.000
_cell.length_b   1.000
_cell.length_c   1.000
_cell.angle_alpha   90.00
_cell.angle_beta   90.00
_cell.angle_gamma   90.00
#
_symmetry.space_group_name_H-M   'P 1'
#
loop_
_entity.id
_entity.type
_entity.pdbx_description
1 polymer ?
#
loop_
_entity_poly.entity_id
_entity_poly.type
_entity_poly.pdbx_seq_one_letter_code
_entity_poly.pdbx_strand_id
1 'polypeptide(L)'
;MFRTLRRRWYVLVLVAVLAGTGALQVLRPTRTYVSSAIVVLKPPVTGSQPNQLANLQPPLAAVSYAAVQQLESPAGADELRAAGVAGTYRLIPRNSGTSVTPRYLIPSLQVQAEHAEPAAANLAVLKVVEAYTKRITAMQAEQQIPEPARMSVTLLVPPTAVAQTGTKSRGLAGTALLAGVCGVAAALWTDQVVTRRNRRRRESADTGPESEAGAVAEARSRVPAAAAAR
;
A
#
# COMPACT_ATOMS: atom_id res chain seq x y z
N MET A 1 16.32 -17.39 29.82
CA MET A 1 16.06 -17.08 28.41
C MET A 1 17.10 -17.66 27.44
N PHE A 2 18.40 -17.48 27.63
CA PHE A 2 19.46 -17.99 26.72
C PHE A 2 19.45 -19.52 26.51
N ARG A 3 19.20 -20.32 27.57
CA ARG A 3 19.14 -21.79 27.49
C ARG A 3 17.99 -22.32 26.63
N THR A 4 16.84 -21.67 26.64
CA THR A 4 15.66 -22.01 25.80
C THR A 4 15.90 -21.71 24.34
N LEU A 5 16.53 -20.57 24.03
CA LEU A 5 16.89 -20.19 22.66
C LEU A 5 17.86 -21.19 22.04
N ARG A 6 18.89 -21.63 22.78
CA ARG A 6 19.89 -22.59 22.31
C ARG A 6 19.29 -24.00 22.06
N ARG A 7 18.26 -24.38 22.81
CA ARG A 7 17.58 -25.67 22.65
C ARG A 7 16.66 -25.70 21.43
N ARG A 8 16.28 -24.52 20.88
CA ARG A 8 15.32 -24.39 19.76
C ARG A 8 15.88 -23.54 18.61
N TRP A 9 17.15 -23.77 18.33
CA TRP A 9 17.87 -23.07 17.27
C TRP A 9 17.15 -23.14 15.89
N TYR A 10 16.39 -24.23 15.63
CA TYR A 10 15.61 -24.41 14.42
C TYR A 10 14.50 -23.34 14.23
N VAL A 11 13.91 -22.83 15.32
CA VAL A 11 12.93 -21.72 15.27
C VAL A 11 13.64 -20.43 14.85
N LEU A 12 14.85 -20.20 15.37
CA LEU A 12 15.67 -19.04 14.98
C LEU A 12 16.08 -19.12 13.50
N VAL A 13 16.43 -20.31 13.02
CA VAL A 13 16.75 -20.52 11.60
C VAL A 13 15.53 -20.26 10.73
N LEU A 14 14.34 -20.75 11.08
CA LEU A 14 13.11 -20.49 10.36
C LEU A 14 12.79 -18.99 10.29
N VAL A 15 12.90 -18.29 11.41
CA VAL A 15 12.70 -16.83 11.48
C VAL A 15 13.74 -16.09 10.64
N ALA A 16 15.00 -16.52 10.67
CA ALA A 16 16.06 -15.93 9.85
C ALA A 16 15.82 -16.14 8.34
N VAL A 17 15.33 -17.31 7.93
CA VAL A 17 14.96 -17.58 6.53
C VAL A 17 13.77 -16.71 6.09
N LEU A 18 12.73 -16.61 6.91
CA LEU A 18 11.58 -15.75 6.63
C LEU A 18 11.96 -14.27 6.58
N ALA A 19 12.81 -13.81 7.49
CA ALA A 19 13.34 -12.45 7.50
C ALA A 19 14.23 -12.20 6.26
N GLY A 20 15.06 -13.16 5.90
CA GLY A 20 15.92 -13.10 4.71
C GLY A 20 15.13 -13.01 3.40
N THR A 21 14.08 -13.84 3.25
CA THR A 21 13.20 -13.78 2.07
C THR A 21 12.42 -12.46 2.00
N GLY A 22 11.91 -11.97 3.13
CA GLY A 22 11.28 -10.65 3.20
C GLY A 22 12.24 -9.51 2.86
N ALA A 23 13.47 -9.56 3.38
CA ALA A 23 14.50 -8.57 3.05
C ALA A 23 14.89 -8.60 1.56
N LEU A 24 15.00 -9.79 0.95
CA LEU A 24 15.28 -9.93 -0.47
C LEU A 24 14.17 -9.31 -1.35
N GLN A 25 12.91 -9.46 -0.99
CA GLN A 25 11.80 -8.80 -1.71
C GLN A 25 11.87 -7.27 -1.60
N VAL A 26 12.21 -6.74 -0.41
CA VAL A 26 12.39 -5.28 -0.21
C VAL A 26 13.62 -4.75 -0.96
N LEU A 27 14.68 -5.54 -1.09
CA LEU A 27 15.89 -5.14 -1.80
C LEU A 27 15.75 -5.22 -3.33
N ARG A 28 14.82 -6.03 -3.83
CA ARG A 28 14.51 -6.18 -5.26
C ARG A 28 13.09 -5.71 -5.58
N PRO A 29 12.73 -4.44 -5.30
CA PRO A 29 11.43 -3.93 -5.70
C PRO A 29 11.31 -3.95 -7.22
N THR A 30 10.14 -4.24 -7.73
CA THR A 30 9.80 -4.00 -9.15
C THR A 30 10.03 -2.52 -9.43
N ARG A 31 10.85 -2.23 -10.45
CA ARG A 31 11.12 -0.85 -10.85
C ARG A 31 9.82 -0.23 -11.35
N THR A 32 9.40 0.85 -10.72
CA THR A 32 8.26 1.66 -11.16
C THR A 32 8.81 2.99 -11.66
N TYR A 33 8.26 3.48 -12.75
CA TYR A 33 8.60 4.79 -13.32
C TYR A 33 7.41 5.71 -13.13
N VAL A 34 7.67 6.91 -12.64
CA VAL A 34 6.70 7.99 -12.54
C VAL A 34 7.02 8.98 -13.65
N SER A 35 6.06 9.18 -14.54
CA SER A 35 6.10 10.25 -15.53
C SER A 35 5.27 11.42 -15.05
N SER A 36 5.72 12.64 -15.34
CA SER A 36 5.04 13.88 -14.96
C SER A 36 5.11 14.89 -16.09
N ALA A 37 3.97 15.56 -16.36
CA ALA A 37 3.87 16.67 -17.28
C ALA A 37 3.12 17.84 -16.62
N ILE A 38 3.38 19.06 -17.08
CA ILE A 38 2.67 20.25 -16.61
C ILE A 38 1.96 20.89 -17.80
N VAL A 39 0.66 21.07 -17.67
CA VAL A 39 -0.18 21.77 -18.63
C VAL A 39 -0.75 23.04 -18.04
N VAL A 40 -1.04 24.02 -18.87
CA VAL A 40 -1.67 25.28 -18.49
C VAL A 40 -2.86 25.55 -19.42
N LEU A 41 -3.96 25.98 -18.83
CA LEU A 41 -5.12 26.52 -19.55
C LEU A 41 -4.90 28.00 -19.81
N LYS A 42 -4.86 28.40 -21.07
CA LYS A 42 -4.63 29.78 -21.53
C LYS A 42 -5.91 30.42 -22.03
N PRO A 43 -6.09 31.74 -21.84
CA PRO A 43 -7.18 32.49 -22.44
C PRO A 43 -7.05 32.56 -23.98
N PRO A 44 -8.10 32.93 -24.69
CA PRO A 44 -8.01 33.19 -26.13
C PRO A 44 -7.01 34.32 -26.40
N VAL A 45 -6.43 34.31 -27.59
CA VAL A 45 -5.59 35.44 -28.07
C VAL A 45 -6.49 36.63 -28.41
N THR A 46 -6.21 37.79 -27.81
CA THR A 46 -6.90 39.04 -28.15
C THR A 46 -5.88 40.08 -28.60
N GLY A 47 -6.32 41.02 -29.43
CA GLY A 47 -5.42 42.06 -29.94
C GLY A 47 -4.80 42.94 -28.84
N SER A 48 -5.52 43.10 -27.72
CA SER A 48 -5.04 43.85 -26.53
C SER A 48 -4.11 43.04 -25.59
N GLN A 49 -4.12 41.69 -25.68
CA GLN A 49 -3.34 40.81 -24.81
C GLN A 49 -2.73 39.65 -25.61
N PRO A 50 -1.65 39.89 -26.35
CA PRO A 50 -1.01 38.87 -27.18
C PRO A 50 -0.27 37.83 -26.33
N ASN A 51 0.19 38.21 -25.12
CA ASN A 51 0.87 37.28 -24.22
C ASN A 51 -0.11 36.54 -23.30
N GLN A 52 -0.59 35.40 -23.75
CA GLN A 52 -1.55 34.55 -23.03
C GLN A 52 -1.01 34.07 -21.66
N LEU A 53 0.29 33.84 -21.51
CA LEU A 53 0.88 33.37 -20.26
C LEU A 53 0.92 34.43 -19.16
N ALA A 54 0.93 35.73 -19.56
CA ALA A 54 0.87 36.83 -18.60
C ALA A 54 -0.57 37.09 -18.07
N ASN A 55 -1.59 36.50 -18.73
CA ASN A 55 -2.99 36.74 -18.40
C ASN A 55 -3.69 35.48 -17.80
N LEU A 56 -3.00 34.77 -16.93
CA LEU A 56 -3.57 33.60 -16.26
C LEU A 56 -4.41 34.04 -15.05
N GLN A 57 -5.70 34.25 -15.28
CA GLN A 57 -6.63 34.74 -14.27
C GLN A 57 -7.35 33.61 -13.51
N PRO A 58 -7.84 33.87 -12.27
CA PRO A 58 -8.55 32.90 -11.45
C PRO A 58 -9.75 32.20 -12.12
N PRO A 59 -10.57 32.84 -12.97
CA PRO A 59 -11.67 32.16 -13.68
C PRO A 59 -11.20 30.98 -14.53
N LEU A 60 -10.02 31.06 -15.15
CA LEU A 60 -9.44 29.94 -15.91
C LEU A 60 -9.10 28.75 -14.99
N ALA A 61 -8.66 29.04 -13.79
CA ALA A 61 -8.37 28.01 -12.80
C ALA A 61 -9.63 27.28 -12.35
N ALA A 62 -10.76 27.98 -12.21
CA ALA A 62 -12.05 27.37 -11.89
C ALA A 62 -12.51 26.38 -12.99
N VAL A 63 -12.39 26.77 -14.25
CA VAL A 63 -12.70 25.89 -15.40
C VAL A 63 -11.75 24.69 -15.42
N SER A 64 -10.46 24.91 -15.25
CA SER A 64 -9.46 23.85 -15.17
C SER A 64 -9.81 22.85 -14.05
N TYR A 65 -10.15 23.34 -12.87
CA TYR A 65 -10.53 22.53 -11.72
C TYR A 65 -11.81 21.73 -11.97
N ALA A 66 -12.83 22.34 -12.59
CA ALA A 66 -14.06 21.64 -12.96
C ALA A 66 -13.81 20.48 -13.94
N ALA A 67 -12.93 20.69 -14.92
CA ALA A 67 -12.53 19.61 -15.84
C ALA A 67 -11.79 18.48 -15.11
N VAL A 68 -10.93 18.79 -14.15
CA VAL A 68 -10.26 17.80 -13.30
C VAL A 68 -11.28 16.98 -12.52
N GLN A 69 -12.23 17.63 -11.85
CA GLN A 69 -13.28 16.94 -11.07
C GLN A 69 -14.13 16.00 -11.96
N GLN A 70 -14.41 16.40 -13.21
CA GLN A 70 -15.11 15.55 -14.17
C GLN A 70 -14.29 14.31 -14.55
N LEU A 71 -12.98 14.46 -14.76
CA LEU A 71 -12.08 13.33 -15.07
C LEU A 71 -11.83 12.41 -13.88
N GLU A 72 -11.87 12.93 -12.66
CA GLU A 72 -11.75 12.14 -11.43
C GLU A 72 -13.07 11.47 -11.02
N SER A 73 -14.19 11.83 -11.65
CA SER A 73 -15.47 11.15 -11.44
C SER A 73 -15.40 9.69 -11.92
N PRO A 74 -16.30 8.79 -11.46
CA PRO A 74 -16.33 7.41 -11.94
C PRO A 74 -16.47 7.31 -13.47
N ALA A 75 -17.31 8.16 -14.09
CA ALA A 75 -17.49 8.20 -15.55
C ALA A 75 -16.21 8.67 -16.26
N GLY A 76 -15.53 9.68 -15.74
CA GLY A 76 -14.25 10.16 -16.27
C GLY A 76 -13.14 9.12 -16.15
N ALA A 77 -13.09 8.39 -15.05
CA ALA A 77 -12.14 7.31 -14.86
C ALA A 77 -12.39 6.16 -15.85
N ASP A 78 -13.65 5.84 -16.16
CA ASP A 78 -14.01 4.85 -17.18
C ASP A 78 -13.64 5.34 -18.60
N GLU A 79 -13.84 6.61 -18.90
CA GLU A 79 -13.40 7.24 -20.17
C GLU A 79 -11.87 7.14 -20.34
N LEU A 80 -11.11 7.46 -19.28
CA LEU A 80 -9.65 7.35 -19.30
C LEU A 80 -9.19 5.90 -19.50
N ARG A 81 -9.85 4.95 -18.86
CA ARG A 81 -9.57 3.52 -19.01
C ARG A 81 -9.88 3.05 -20.44
N ALA A 82 -11.00 3.48 -21.01
CA ALA A 82 -11.37 3.20 -22.41
C ALA A 82 -10.38 3.82 -23.41
N ALA A 83 -9.82 5.00 -23.10
CA ALA A 83 -8.74 5.61 -23.87
C ALA A 83 -7.40 4.87 -23.73
N GLY A 84 -7.34 3.81 -22.90
CA GLY A 84 -6.16 2.98 -22.70
C GLY A 84 -5.15 3.61 -21.74
N VAL A 85 -5.59 4.42 -20.77
CA VAL A 85 -4.77 4.82 -19.65
C VAL A 85 -4.69 3.62 -18.69
N ALA A 86 -3.54 2.96 -18.69
CA ALA A 86 -3.24 1.84 -17.80
C ALA A 86 -2.42 2.33 -16.61
N GLY A 87 -2.61 1.68 -15.45
CA GLY A 87 -1.86 2.01 -14.23
C GLY A 87 -2.50 3.10 -13.39
N THR A 88 -1.71 3.62 -12.46
CA THR A 88 -2.13 4.68 -11.53
C THR A 88 -1.81 6.04 -12.14
N TYR A 89 -2.79 6.95 -12.15
CA TYR A 89 -2.58 8.33 -12.54
C TYR A 89 -3.08 9.28 -11.47
N ARG A 90 -2.59 10.52 -11.48
CA ARG A 90 -3.00 11.60 -10.57
C ARG A 90 -3.08 12.91 -11.34
N LEU A 91 -4.15 13.64 -11.07
CA LEU A 91 -4.36 15.00 -11.55
C LEU A 91 -4.14 15.95 -10.37
N ILE A 92 -3.13 16.80 -10.43
CA ILE A 92 -2.71 17.65 -9.32
C ILE A 92 -2.84 19.12 -9.76
N PRO A 93 -4.00 19.76 -9.48
CA PRO A 93 -4.17 21.19 -9.73
C PRO A 93 -3.18 21.99 -8.88
N ARG A 94 -2.66 23.09 -9.42
CA ARG A 94 -1.73 23.96 -8.71
C ARG A 94 -2.42 24.64 -7.54
N ASN A 95 -2.03 24.24 -6.34
CA ASN A 95 -2.47 24.87 -5.11
C ASN A 95 -1.64 26.13 -4.82
N SER A 96 -2.29 27.29 -4.68
CA SER A 96 -1.70 28.57 -4.26
C SER A 96 -1.95 28.90 -2.79
N GLY A 97 -2.72 28.06 -2.09
CA GLY A 97 -2.98 28.15 -0.66
C GLY A 97 -2.10 27.22 0.16
N THR A 98 -2.54 26.95 1.38
CA THR A 98 -1.91 25.97 2.27
C THR A 98 -2.49 24.57 2.06
N SER A 99 -1.89 23.54 2.66
CA SER A 99 -2.44 22.19 2.67
C SER A 99 -3.76 22.08 3.44
N VAL A 100 -4.00 22.97 4.41
CA VAL A 100 -5.22 23.01 5.23
C VAL A 100 -6.34 23.80 4.52
N THR A 101 -5.96 24.89 3.82
CA THR A 101 -6.89 25.72 3.05
C THR A 101 -6.40 25.83 1.60
N PRO A 102 -6.69 24.82 0.77
CA PRO A 102 -6.25 24.83 -0.62
C PRO A 102 -6.98 25.91 -1.42
N ARG A 103 -6.26 26.62 -2.29
CA ARG A 103 -6.80 27.60 -3.22
C ARG A 103 -6.28 27.30 -4.60
N TYR A 104 -7.16 27.12 -5.55
CA TYR A 104 -6.80 26.80 -6.95
C TYR A 104 -7.02 28.05 -7.81
N LEU A 105 -6.06 28.98 -7.75
CA LEU A 105 -6.12 30.26 -8.46
C LEU A 105 -5.27 30.26 -9.74
N ILE A 106 -4.43 29.27 -9.93
CA ILE A 106 -3.51 29.14 -11.06
C ILE A 106 -4.04 28.04 -11.99
N PRO A 107 -4.33 28.34 -13.27
CA PRO A 107 -4.86 27.37 -14.23
C PRO A 107 -3.80 26.43 -14.75
N SER A 108 -3.02 25.83 -13.85
CA SER A 108 -1.95 24.87 -14.13
C SER A 108 -2.28 23.54 -13.47
N LEU A 109 -2.12 22.47 -14.24
CA LEU A 109 -2.37 21.10 -13.83
C LEU A 109 -1.08 20.29 -14.03
N GLN A 110 -0.62 19.62 -12.98
CA GLN A 110 0.37 18.57 -13.09
C GLN A 110 -0.33 17.22 -13.26
N VAL A 111 0.00 16.53 -14.32
CA VAL A 111 -0.45 15.17 -14.60
C VAL A 111 0.68 14.21 -14.29
N GLN A 112 0.43 13.19 -13.49
CA GLN A 112 1.38 12.13 -13.17
C GLN A 112 0.78 10.77 -13.52
N ALA A 113 1.62 9.84 -14.01
CA ALA A 113 1.24 8.45 -14.18
C ALA A 113 2.40 7.53 -13.80
N GLU A 114 2.05 6.37 -13.25
CA GLU A 114 2.99 5.35 -12.80
C GLU A 114 2.86 4.09 -13.67
N HIS A 115 4.00 3.58 -14.14
CA HIS A 115 4.03 2.33 -14.90
C HIS A 115 5.36 1.58 -14.69
N ALA A 116 5.37 0.27 -15.01
CA ALA A 116 6.59 -0.54 -14.95
C ALA A 116 7.63 -0.14 -16.02
N GLU A 117 7.19 0.45 -17.13
CA GLU A 117 8.02 0.89 -18.25
C GLU A 117 7.98 2.40 -18.42
N PRO A 118 9.13 3.06 -18.67
CA PRO A 118 9.20 4.52 -18.80
C PRO A 118 8.41 5.05 -20.01
N ALA A 119 8.44 4.35 -21.13
CA ALA A 119 7.70 4.74 -22.33
C ALA A 119 6.17 4.66 -22.10
N ALA A 120 5.69 3.62 -21.42
CA ALA A 120 4.29 3.46 -21.08
C ALA A 120 3.81 4.51 -20.06
N ALA A 121 4.67 4.89 -19.09
CA ALA A 121 4.38 5.98 -18.16
C ALA A 121 4.19 7.32 -18.90
N ASN A 122 5.10 7.64 -19.83
CA ASN A 122 5.00 8.85 -20.66
C ASN A 122 3.73 8.84 -21.53
N LEU A 123 3.42 7.71 -22.16
CA LEU A 123 2.23 7.56 -22.98
C LEU A 123 0.93 7.73 -22.17
N ALA A 124 0.88 7.17 -20.96
CA ALA A 124 -0.26 7.32 -20.06
C ALA A 124 -0.49 8.80 -19.71
N VAL A 125 0.57 9.56 -19.40
CA VAL A 125 0.48 11.00 -19.14
C VAL A 125 -0.06 11.74 -20.36
N LEU A 126 0.44 11.45 -21.58
CA LEU A 126 -0.05 12.10 -22.80
C LEU A 126 -1.53 11.83 -23.05
N LYS A 127 -1.99 10.59 -22.85
CA LYS A 127 -3.41 10.24 -22.99
C LYS A 127 -4.30 10.98 -21.99
N VAL A 128 -3.84 11.14 -20.74
CA VAL A 128 -4.56 11.91 -19.72
C VAL A 128 -4.62 13.40 -20.13
N VAL A 129 -3.52 13.96 -20.63
CA VAL A 129 -3.48 15.34 -21.14
C VAL A 129 -4.42 15.53 -22.34
N GLU A 130 -4.48 14.56 -23.24
CA GLU A 130 -5.41 14.56 -24.38
C GLU A 130 -6.87 14.54 -23.90
N ALA A 131 -7.22 13.66 -22.96
CA ALA A 131 -8.56 13.59 -22.38
C ALA A 131 -8.93 14.89 -21.66
N TYR A 132 -8.01 15.49 -20.93
CA TYR A 132 -8.20 16.79 -20.29
C TYR A 132 -8.47 17.88 -21.34
N THR A 133 -7.69 17.92 -22.41
CA THR A 133 -7.87 18.88 -23.52
C THR A 133 -9.23 18.71 -24.20
N LYS A 134 -9.61 17.46 -24.48
CA LYS A 134 -10.91 17.13 -25.05
C LYS A 134 -12.06 17.58 -24.14
N ARG A 135 -11.93 17.38 -22.82
CA ARG A 135 -12.95 17.81 -21.85
C ARG A 135 -13.11 19.33 -21.85
N ILE A 136 -12.01 20.08 -21.80
CA ILE A 136 -12.04 21.56 -21.89
C ILE A 136 -12.70 22.01 -23.19
N THR A 137 -12.39 21.37 -24.32
CA THR A 137 -13.00 21.69 -25.62
C THR A 137 -14.49 21.38 -25.62
N ALA A 138 -14.91 20.24 -25.08
CA ALA A 138 -16.32 19.85 -24.98
C ALA A 138 -17.13 20.85 -24.14
N MET A 139 -16.65 21.24 -22.98
CA MET A 139 -17.29 22.23 -22.09
C MET A 139 -17.53 23.58 -22.82
N GLN A 140 -16.59 23.99 -23.66
CA GLN A 140 -16.71 25.23 -24.44
C GLN A 140 -17.66 25.07 -25.63
N ALA A 141 -17.68 23.90 -26.28
CA ALA A 141 -18.59 23.58 -27.35
C ALA A 141 -20.05 23.54 -26.87
N GLU A 142 -20.30 22.96 -25.68
CA GLU A 142 -21.64 22.97 -25.05
C GLU A 142 -22.16 24.37 -24.79
N GLN A 143 -21.28 25.32 -24.52
CA GLN A 143 -21.59 26.73 -24.33
C GLN A 143 -21.64 27.51 -25.68
N GLN A 144 -21.48 26.83 -26.82
CA GLN A 144 -21.47 27.43 -28.17
C GLN A 144 -20.41 28.53 -28.36
N ILE A 145 -19.29 28.46 -27.60
CA ILE A 145 -18.21 29.43 -27.71
C ILE A 145 -17.52 29.28 -29.07
N PRO A 146 -17.42 30.39 -29.88
CA PRO A 146 -16.75 30.36 -31.18
C PRO A 146 -15.26 29.96 -31.02
N GLU A 147 -14.69 29.23 -31.99
CA GLU A 147 -13.30 28.77 -31.90
C GLU A 147 -12.26 29.84 -31.60
N PRO A 148 -12.31 31.06 -32.20
CA PRO A 148 -11.34 32.10 -31.90
C PRO A 148 -11.38 32.61 -30.46
N ALA A 149 -12.54 32.44 -29.79
CA ALA A 149 -12.74 32.87 -28.40
C ALA A 149 -12.51 31.74 -27.37
N ARG A 150 -12.09 30.54 -27.83
CA ARG A 150 -11.88 29.39 -26.95
C ARG A 150 -10.55 29.48 -26.22
N MET A 151 -10.59 29.02 -24.99
CA MET A 151 -9.40 28.74 -24.19
C MET A 151 -8.64 27.55 -24.78
N SER A 152 -7.33 27.54 -24.65
CA SER A 152 -6.47 26.47 -25.16
C SER A 152 -5.62 25.85 -24.07
N VAL A 153 -5.39 24.55 -24.17
CA VAL A 153 -4.47 23.82 -23.29
C VAL A 153 -3.08 23.77 -23.93
N THR A 154 -2.07 24.12 -23.14
CA THR A 154 -0.67 24.09 -23.61
C THR A 154 0.17 23.27 -22.66
N LEU A 155 0.97 22.37 -23.22
CA LEU A 155 1.96 21.59 -22.50
C LEU A 155 3.18 22.48 -22.24
N LEU A 156 3.43 22.82 -20.94
CA LEU A 156 4.60 23.61 -20.53
C LEU A 156 5.83 22.73 -20.31
N VAL A 157 5.61 21.56 -19.69
CA VAL A 157 6.69 20.60 -19.41
C VAL A 157 6.27 19.26 -20.03
N PRO A 158 7.06 18.74 -20.97
CA PRO A 158 6.78 17.45 -21.60
C PRO A 158 6.90 16.32 -20.59
N PRO A 159 6.19 15.19 -20.78
CA PRO A 159 6.27 14.06 -19.89
C PRO A 159 7.67 13.47 -19.85
N THR A 160 8.20 13.31 -18.66
CA THR A 160 9.51 12.72 -18.41
C THR A 160 9.39 11.67 -17.33
N ALA A 161 9.69 10.41 -17.68
CA ALA A 161 9.62 9.29 -16.75
C ALA A 161 10.91 9.19 -15.94
N VAL A 162 10.77 9.17 -14.62
CA VAL A 162 11.86 9.00 -13.67
C VAL A 162 11.64 7.72 -12.88
N ALA A 163 12.69 6.92 -12.67
CA ALA A 163 12.61 5.73 -11.84
C ALA A 163 12.29 6.12 -10.38
N GLN A 164 11.22 5.55 -9.84
CA GLN A 164 10.84 5.75 -8.46
C GLN A 164 11.73 4.87 -7.57
N THR A 165 12.65 5.50 -6.86
CA THR A 165 13.47 4.85 -5.83
C THR A 165 12.68 4.84 -4.52
N GLY A 166 12.04 3.72 -4.21
CA GLY A 166 11.40 3.54 -2.90
C GLY A 166 12.41 3.68 -1.75
N THR A 167 11.97 4.17 -0.59
CA THR A 167 12.80 4.26 0.62
C THR A 167 13.04 2.85 1.19
N LYS A 168 14.06 2.16 0.66
CA LYS A 168 14.44 0.79 1.05
C LYS A 168 14.68 0.64 2.55
N SER A 169 15.14 1.71 3.20
CA SER A 169 15.39 1.75 4.64
C SER A 169 14.15 1.53 5.50
N ARG A 170 12.99 2.11 5.12
CA ARG A 170 11.73 1.92 5.86
C ARG A 170 11.19 0.49 5.72
N GLY A 171 11.28 -0.09 4.52
CA GLY A 171 10.89 -1.47 4.28
C GLY A 171 11.77 -2.46 5.05
N LEU A 172 13.09 -2.25 5.07
CA LEU A 172 14.04 -3.08 5.83
C LEU A 172 13.82 -2.96 7.35
N ALA A 173 13.60 -1.75 7.87
CA ALA A 173 13.32 -1.54 9.28
C ALA A 173 12.00 -2.24 9.69
N GLY A 174 10.95 -2.14 8.88
CA GLY A 174 9.67 -2.82 9.13
C GLY A 174 9.80 -4.34 9.12
N THR A 175 10.48 -4.92 8.14
CA THR A 175 10.70 -6.38 8.08
C THR A 175 11.56 -6.90 9.22
N ALA A 176 12.60 -6.17 9.62
CA ALA A 176 13.45 -6.53 10.76
C ALA A 176 12.68 -6.50 12.08
N LEU A 177 11.86 -5.49 12.30
CA LEU A 177 11.04 -5.35 13.51
C LEU A 177 9.97 -6.44 13.58
N LEU A 178 9.27 -6.72 12.50
CA LEU A 178 8.25 -7.76 12.40
C LEU A 178 8.85 -9.16 12.63
N ALA A 179 10.00 -9.44 12.01
CA ALA A 179 10.72 -10.69 12.20
C ALA A 179 11.19 -10.86 13.65
N GLY A 180 11.68 -9.79 14.29
CA GLY A 180 12.07 -9.81 15.70
C GLY A 180 10.91 -10.12 16.63
N VAL A 181 9.80 -9.40 16.49
CA VAL A 181 8.60 -9.60 17.32
C VAL A 181 7.98 -10.99 17.11
N CYS A 182 7.78 -11.42 15.86
CA CYS A 182 7.25 -12.75 15.56
C CYS A 182 8.18 -13.87 16.03
N GLY A 183 9.50 -13.69 15.90
CA GLY A 183 10.50 -14.65 16.37
C GLY A 183 10.47 -14.85 17.87
N VAL A 184 10.40 -13.77 18.63
CA VAL A 184 10.29 -13.83 20.11
C VAL A 184 8.95 -14.46 20.53
N ALA A 185 7.85 -14.04 19.92
CA ALA A 185 6.52 -14.59 20.22
C ALA A 185 6.45 -16.10 19.93
N ALA A 186 6.96 -16.54 18.78
CA ALA A 186 7.02 -17.95 18.40
C ALA A 186 7.90 -18.78 19.38
N ALA A 187 9.04 -18.25 19.80
CA ALA A 187 9.91 -18.89 20.75
C ALA A 187 9.24 -19.06 22.12
N LEU A 188 8.55 -18.07 22.62
CA LEU A 188 7.83 -18.11 23.88
C LEU A 188 6.63 -19.09 23.81
N TRP A 189 5.87 -19.05 22.73
CA TRP A 189 4.70 -19.94 22.56
C TRP A 189 5.12 -21.41 22.46
N THR A 190 6.16 -21.70 21.66
CA THR A 190 6.70 -23.07 21.59
C THR A 190 7.22 -23.57 22.93
N ASP A 191 7.77 -22.70 23.76
CA ASP A 191 8.22 -23.07 25.11
C ASP A 191 7.05 -23.41 26.03
N GLN A 192 5.99 -22.62 26.00
CA GLN A 192 4.77 -22.90 26.79
C GLN A 192 4.11 -24.23 26.39
N VAL A 193 3.97 -24.48 25.08
CA VAL A 193 3.33 -25.71 24.57
C VAL A 193 4.11 -26.97 24.99
N VAL A 194 5.44 -26.94 24.88
CA VAL A 194 6.26 -28.10 25.23
C VAL A 194 6.36 -28.29 26.76
N THR A 195 6.42 -27.22 27.54
CA THR A 195 6.39 -27.29 28.97
C THR A 195 5.09 -27.90 29.47
N ARG A 196 3.94 -27.48 28.93
CA ARG A 196 2.62 -28.08 29.21
C ARG A 196 2.56 -29.57 28.83
N ARG A 197 3.11 -29.93 27.67
CA ARG A 197 3.14 -31.33 27.20
C ARG A 197 4.04 -32.24 28.08
N ASN A 198 5.18 -31.72 28.54
CA ASN A 198 6.07 -32.44 29.42
C ASN A 198 5.47 -32.57 30.82
N ARG A 199 4.73 -31.58 31.32
CA ARG A 199 4.01 -31.65 32.58
C ARG A 199 2.94 -32.75 32.56
N ARG A 200 2.10 -32.79 31.52
CA ARG A 200 1.08 -33.83 31.31
C ARG A 200 1.69 -35.24 31.23
N ARG A 201 2.87 -35.39 30.59
CA ARG A 201 3.56 -36.67 30.50
C ARG A 201 4.10 -37.12 31.87
N ARG A 202 4.54 -36.21 32.74
CA ARG A 202 4.96 -36.51 34.11
C ARG A 202 3.78 -36.88 34.99
N GLU A 203 2.68 -36.17 34.90
CA GLU A 203 1.44 -36.48 35.62
C GLU A 203 0.88 -37.85 35.23
N SER A 204 0.96 -38.24 33.95
CA SER A 204 0.55 -39.56 33.46
C SER A 204 1.53 -40.69 33.86
N ALA A 205 2.80 -40.38 34.10
CA ALA A 205 3.79 -41.35 34.56
C ALA A 205 3.72 -41.59 36.06
N ASP A 206 3.32 -40.60 36.85
CA ASP A 206 3.17 -40.66 38.31
C ASP A 206 1.86 -41.37 38.74
N THR A 207 0.88 -41.46 37.81
CA THR A 207 -0.35 -42.28 37.98
C THR A 207 -0.19 -43.73 37.50
N GLY A 208 1.04 -44.20 37.33
CA GLY A 208 1.39 -45.57 36.94
C GLY A 208 1.30 -46.57 38.10
N PRO A 209 1.54 -47.87 37.88
CA PRO A 209 0.96 -49.04 38.54
C PRO A 209 1.17 -49.19 40.06
N GLU A 210 1.86 -48.26 40.74
CA GLU A 210 1.99 -48.30 42.21
C GLU A 210 0.69 -48.03 42.95
N SER A 211 -0.24 -47.28 42.35
CA SER A 211 -1.58 -47.03 42.94
C SER A 211 -2.49 -48.29 42.92
N GLU A 212 -2.31 -49.16 41.93
CA GLU A 212 -3.07 -50.43 41.88
C GLU A 212 -2.47 -51.47 42.85
N ALA A 213 -1.16 -51.49 43.04
CA ALA A 213 -0.56 -52.41 43.97
C ALA A 213 -0.92 -52.08 45.43
N GLY A 214 -1.05 -50.80 45.79
CA GLY A 214 -1.51 -50.34 47.10
C GLY A 214 -2.97 -50.70 47.39
N ALA A 215 -3.86 -50.51 46.39
CA ALA A 215 -5.27 -50.84 46.52
C ALA A 215 -5.52 -52.35 46.65
N VAL A 216 -4.76 -53.20 45.98
CA VAL A 216 -4.85 -54.66 46.06
C VAL A 216 -4.32 -55.18 47.40
N ALA A 217 -3.28 -54.55 47.98
CA ALA A 217 -2.72 -54.90 49.31
C ALA A 217 -3.70 -54.53 50.42
N GLU A 218 -4.39 -53.40 50.36
CA GLU A 218 -5.40 -52.99 51.35
C GLU A 218 -6.68 -53.81 51.29
N ALA A 219 -7.08 -54.26 50.07
CA ALA A 219 -8.22 -55.16 49.89
C ALA A 219 -7.96 -56.58 50.49
N ARG A 220 -6.73 -57.06 50.48
CA ARG A 220 -6.34 -58.35 51.07
C ARG A 220 -6.29 -58.34 52.61
N SER A 221 -6.08 -57.24 53.25
CA SER A 221 -6.00 -57.13 54.71
C SER A 221 -7.38 -57.04 55.40
N ARG A 222 -8.47 -56.88 54.62
CA ARG A 222 -9.85 -56.76 55.13
C ARG A 222 -10.67 -58.05 55.03
N VAL A 223 -10.04 -59.23 54.92
CA VAL A 223 -10.81 -60.49 55.03
C VAL A 223 -11.09 -60.75 56.52
N PRO A 224 -12.35 -60.70 56.98
CA PRO A 224 -12.64 -60.98 58.40
C PRO A 224 -12.44 -62.45 58.70
N ALA A 225 -11.65 -62.71 59.76
CA ALA A 225 -11.53 -64.02 60.38
C ALA A 225 -12.82 -64.41 61.14
N ALA A 226 -13.75 -65.00 60.40
CA ALA A 226 -14.99 -65.51 60.94
C ALA A 226 -15.34 -66.86 60.31
N ALA A 227 -14.64 -67.92 60.75
CA ALA A 227 -15.13 -69.30 60.67
C ALA A 227 -14.15 -70.23 61.40
N ALA A 228 -14.12 -70.17 62.72
CA ALA A 228 -13.55 -71.30 63.57
C ALA A 228 -14.35 -71.37 64.86
N ALA A 229 -15.57 -71.90 64.79
CA ALA A 229 -16.22 -72.51 65.97
C ALA A 229 -17.45 -73.30 65.45
N ARG A 230 -17.22 -74.54 65.09
CA ARG A 230 -17.96 -75.74 65.50
C ARG A 230 -17.43 -76.93 64.73
#